data_1ccde7cfb4ca9564608ca126d8dbc692
#
_entry.id   1ccde7cfb4ca9564608ca126d8dbc692
#
_cell.length_a   1.000
_cell.length_b   1.000
_cell.length_c   1.000
_cell.angle_alpha   90.00
_cell.angle_beta   90.00
_cell.angle_gamma   90.00
#
_symmetry.space_group_name_H-M   'P 1'
#
loop_
_entity.id
_entity.type
_entity.pdbx_description
1 polymer ?
#
loop_
_entity_poly.entity_id
_entity_poly.type
_entity_poly.pdbx_seq_one_letter_code
_entity_poly.pdbx_strand_id
1 'polypeptide(L)'
;MKVLVTGGAGYVGSVFSHVVVEAGHDVTILDNLTTGNRSAVPEGATFIEGDVKDRIDSVLAEGNFDAVLHFAARSLVGESVEKPDEYWHDNFVTTLALLDAMRAHGVGNLVFSSTAATYGEPEQVPITEDMPTSPTNAYGATKLAIDYAITSYAKAFGLAATSLRYFNVAGAYGQVGENREVETHLIPLVLQVALGHRDKIMIFGDDWPTHDGTPVRDYIHIRDLADAHLLAMESNSPGQHRIFNLGSGDGYSVRQVIDVCREVTGHPIPAEVAPRRAGDPAVLIASSEKAKQELGWNPTRTDLRTIVQDAWAFTKNLGDAAHSASRVR
;
A
#
# COMPACT_ATOMS: atom_id res chain seq x y z
N MET A 1 20.04 -10.67 4.55
CA MET A 1 20.23 -9.20 4.59
C MET A 1 19.69 -8.67 5.91
N LYS A 2 20.24 -7.56 6.39
CA LYS A 2 19.67 -6.77 7.47
C LYS A 2 18.83 -5.62 6.89
N VAL A 3 17.56 -5.60 7.17
CA VAL A 3 16.60 -4.75 6.48
C VAL A 3 15.90 -3.81 7.46
N LEU A 4 15.87 -2.52 7.14
CA LEU A 4 15.07 -1.55 7.86
C LEU A 4 13.72 -1.35 7.13
N VAL A 5 12.61 -1.53 7.85
CA VAL A 5 11.26 -1.29 7.34
C VAL A 5 10.66 -0.10 8.08
N THR A 6 10.52 1.03 7.42
CA THR A 6 9.81 2.18 7.98
C THR A 6 8.31 2.10 7.67
N GLY A 7 7.46 2.35 8.66
CA GLY A 7 6.02 2.11 8.52
C GLY A 7 5.67 0.61 8.58
N GLY A 8 6.53 -0.20 9.21
CA GLY A 8 6.40 -1.66 9.25
C GLY A 8 5.31 -2.20 10.18
N ALA A 9 4.65 -1.35 10.96
CA ALA A 9 3.46 -1.71 11.74
C ALA A 9 2.14 -1.37 11.03
N GLY A 10 2.19 -0.69 9.87
CA GLY A 10 1.05 -0.41 9.00
C GLY A 10 0.65 -1.62 8.15
N TYR A 11 -0.47 -1.53 7.42
CA TYR A 11 -1.03 -2.64 6.64
C TYR A 11 -0.01 -3.27 5.68
N VAL A 12 0.53 -2.50 4.73
CA VAL A 12 1.46 -3.04 3.72
C VAL A 12 2.79 -3.42 4.35
N GLY A 13 3.34 -2.55 5.22
CA GLY A 13 4.64 -2.76 5.85
C GLY A 13 4.67 -3.97 6.78
N SER A 14 3.60 -4.27 7.51
CA SER A 14 3.54 -5.42 8.40
C SER A 14 3.51 -6.75 7.63
N VAL A 15 2.69 -6.85 6.58
CA VAL A 15 2.67 -8.06 5.75
C VAL A 15 4.02 -8.28 5.08
N PHE A 16 4.63 -7.23 4.54
CA PHE A 16 5.99 -7.32 4.00
C PHE A 16 6.98 -7.80 5.08
N SER A 17 6.92 -7.23 6.28
CA SER A 17 7.83 -7.60 7.39
C SER A 17 7.72 -9.08 7.76
N HIS A 18 6.49 -9.64 7.78
CA HIS A 18 6.28 -11.07 7.99
C HIS A 18 6.96 -11.90 6.88
N VAL A 19 6.73 -11.53 5.62
CA VAL A 19 7.29 -12.25 4.45
C VAL A 19 8.82 -12.23 4.49
N VAL A 20 9.43 -11.12 4.85
CA VAL A 20 10.89 -10.96 4.86
C VAL A 20 11.53 -11.69 6.05
N VAL A 21 10.88 -11.71 7.21
CA VAL A 21 11.30 -12.54 8.36
C VAL A 21 11.23 -14.02 7.99
N GLU A 22 10.13 -14.47 7.36
CA GLU A 22 9.96 -15.85 6.89
C GLU A 22 11.01 -16.24 5.83
N ALA A 23 11.46 -15.28 5.01
CA ALA A 23 12.55 -15.48 4.05
C ALA A 23 13.94 -15.52 4.71
N GLY A 24 14.03 -15.38 6.04
CA GLY A 24 15.28 -15.52 6.81
C GLY A 24 16.12 -14.24 6.87
N HIS A 25 15.56 -13.07 6.64
CA HIS A 25 16.24 -11.79 6.79
C HIS A 25 16.13 -11.26 8.23
N ASP A 26 17.11 -10.46 8.66
CA ASP A 26 17.09 -9.72 9.93
C ASP A 26 16.33 -8.41 9.73
N VAL A 27 15.18 -8.26 10.39
CA VAL A 27 14.25 -7.14 10.17
C VAL A 27 14.22 -6.22 11.38
N THR A 28 14.44 -4.94 11.13
CA THR A 28 14.17 -3.87 12.09
C THR A 28 13.04 -2.99 11.55
N ILE A 29 12.04 -2.73 12.38
CA ILE A 29 10.87 -1.90 12.05
C ILE A 29 10.98 -0.57 12.78
N LEU A 30 10.85 0.55 12.06
CA LEU A 30 10.69 1.89 12.62
C LEU A 30 9.29 2.39 12.29
N ASP A 31 8.45 2.62 13.31
CA ASP A 31 7.07 3.07 13.16
C ASP A 31 6.64 3.92 14.36
N ASN A 32 5.88 4.98 14.13
CA ASN A 32 5.38 5.87 15.19
C ASN A 32 4.00 5.45 15.72
N LEU A 33 3.41 4.38 15.18
CA LEU A 33 2.09 3.83 15.52
C LEU A 33 0.91 4.79 15.33
N THR A 34 1.07 5.86 14.54
CA THR A 34 -0.03 6.81 14.26
C THR A 34 -1.20 6.11 13.56
N THR A 35 -0.90 5.21 12.62
CA THR A 35 -1.89 4.37 11.91
C THR A 35 -1.53 2.88 11.96
N GLY A 36 -0.32 2.56 12.41
CA GLY A 36 0.19 1.21 12.57
C GLY A 36 -0.30 0.55 13.85
N ASN A 37 -0.27 -0.79 13.86
CA ASN A 37 -0.65 -1.60 15.00
C ASN A 37 0.57 -2.37 15.54
N ARG A 38 0.91 -2.19 16.81
CA ARG A 38 2.03 -2.91 17.45
C ARG A 38 1.88 -4.44 17.35
N SER A 39 0.64 -4.93 17.39
CA SER A 39 0.31 -6.35 17.28
C SER A 39 0.54 -6.93 15.87
N ALA A 40 0.70 -6.09 14.84
CA ALA A 40 0.99 -6.52 13.48
C ALA A 40 2.50 -6.74 13.22
N VAL A 41 3.36 -6.39 14.17
CA VAL A 41 4.81 -6.59 14.07
C VAL A 41 5.13 -8.08 14.22
N PRO A 42 5.87 -8.73 13.29
CA PRO A 42 6.18 -10.14 13.38
C PRO A 42 7.10 -10.48 14.56
N GLU A 43 6.93 -11.66 15.14
CA GLU A 43 7.90 -12.22 16.06
C GLU A 43 9.25 -12.38 15.34
N GLY A 44 10.34 -12.02 16.04
CA GLY A 44 11.69 -12.05 15.45
C GLY A 44 12.14 -10.76 14.78
N ALA A 45 11.25 -9.77 14.56
CA ALA A 45 11.66 -8.44 14.15
C ALA A 45 12.01 -7.55 15.36
N THR A 46 13.06 -6.75 15.23
CA THR A 46 13.34 -5.66 16.17
C THR A 46 12.38 -4.50 15.90
N PHE A 47 11.74 -3.98 16.95
CA PHE A 47 10.83 -2.85 16.82
C PHE A 47 11.39 -1.61 17.52
N ILE A 48 11.41 -0.50 16.79
CA ILE A 48 11.79 0.83 17.27
C ILE A 48 10.57 1.74 17.11
N GLU A 49 10.03 2.25 18.22
CA GLU A 49 8.95 3.22 18.18
C GLU A 49 9.52 4.62 17.97
N GLY A 50 8.98 5.34 16.99
CA GLY A 50 9.38 6.71 16.71
C GLY A 50 9.06 7.16 15.28
N ASP A 51 9.08 8.48 15.10
CA ASP A 51 8.89 9.09 13.79
C ASP A 51 10.16 8.96 12.97
N VAL A 52 10.01 8.67 11.67
CA VAL A 52 11.14 8.51 10.75
C VAL A 52 12.02 9.75 10.73
N LYS A 53 11.44 10.95 10.62
CA LYS A 53 12.18 12.22 10.55
C LYS A 53 13.07 12.47 11.77
N ASP A 54 12.65 11.98 12.96
CA ASP A 54 13.35 12.22 14.22
C ASP A 54 14.38 11.13 14.56
N ARG A 55 14.17 9.90 14.04
CA ARG A 55 14.94 8.74 14.46
C ARG A 55 15.84 8.14 13.37
N ILE A 56 15.59 8.45 12.10
CA ILE A 56 16.22 7.73 10.99
C ILE A 56 17.75 7.81 11.01
N ASP A 57 18.30 8.98 11.32
CA ASP A 57 19.76 9.16 11.35
C ASP A 57 20.41 8.26 12.42
N SER A 58 19.89 8.26 13.65
CA SER A 58 20.41 7.40 14.73
C SER A 58 20.21 5.91 14.44
N VAL A 59 19.06 5.52 13.86
CA VAL A 59 18.77 4.12 13.52
C VAL A 59 19.74 3.61 12.46
N LEU A 60 20.00 4.39 11.42
CA LEU A 60 20.94 3.99 10.36
C LEU A 60 22.40 4.00 10.83
N ALA A 61 22.78 4.94 11.72
CA ALA A 61 24.11 4.99 12.31
C ALA A 61 24.45 3.73 13.11
N GLU A 62 23.48 3.18 13.82
CA GLU A 62 23.68 2.03 14.73
C GLU A 62 23.45 0.68 14.02
N GLY A 63 22.65 0.67 12.93
CA GLY A 63 22.04 -0.55 12.44
C GLY A 63 22.85 -1.38 11.45
N ASN A 64 23.76 -0.80 10.66
CA ASN A 64 24.47 -1.49 9.55
C ASN A 64 23.50 -2.22 8.60
N PHE A 65 22.51 -1.52 8.06
CA PHE A 65 21.49 -2.09 7.18
C PHE A 65 21.99 -2.28 5.75
N ASP A 66 21.56 -3.36 5.11
CA ASP A 66 21.79 -3.64 3.69
C ASP A 66 20.77 -2.94 2.79
N ALA A 67 19.54 -2.77 3.29
CA ALA A 67 18.41 -2.19 2.53
C ALA A 67 17.41 -1.47 3.45
N VAL A 68 16.70 -0.50 2.85
CA VAL A 68 15.54 0.16 3.46
C VAL A 68 14.31 -0.07 2.58
N LEU A 69 13.18 -0.44 3.21
CA LEU A 69 11.87 -0.41 2.58
C LEU A 69 11.02 0.66 3.27
N HIS A 70 10.56 1.61 2.47
CA HIS A 70 9.92 2.81 2.97
C HIS A 70 8.42 2.80 2.70
N PHE A 71 7.63 2.43 3.74
CA PHE A 71 6.16 2.43 3.72
C PHE A 71 5.56 3.58 4.55
N ALA A 72 6.33 4.19 5.45
CA ALA A 72 5.87 5.27 6.30
C ALA A 72 5.41 6.47 5.46
N ALA A 73 4.11 6.71 5.44
CA ALA A 73 3.50 7.84 4.73
C ALA A 73 2.03 8.02 5.13
N ARG A 74 1.51 9.24 4.99
CA ARG A 74 0.07 9.48 4.88
C ARG A 74 -0.43 9.01 3.52
N SER A 75 -1.60 8.38 3.47
CA SER A 75 -2.09 7.70 2.25
C SER A 75 -3.58 7.93 1.94
N LEU A 76 -4.28 8.82 2.66
CA LEU A 76 -5.69 9.10 2.44
C LEU A 76 -5.84 10.22 1.41
N VAL A 77 -6.27 9.87 0.18
CA VAL A 77 -6.44 10.81 -0.94
C VAL A 77 -7.35 11.98 -0.57
N GLY A 78 -8.51 11.72 0.03
CA GLY A 78 -9.45 12.77 0.44
C GLY A 78 -8.84 13.74 1.46
N GLU A 79 -8.17 13.24 2.50
CA GLU A 79 -7.49 14.06 3.50
C GLU A 79 -6.39 14.91 2.87
N SER A 80 -5.69 14.41 1.85
CA SER A 80 -4.60 15.13 1.19
C SER A 80 -5.07 16.40 0.46
N VAL A 81 -6.35 16.48 0.08
CA VAL A 81 -6.96 17.66 -0.53
C VAL A 81 -7.27 18.71 0.53
N GLU A 82 -7.67 18.28 1.73
CA GLU A 82 -8.03 19.16 2.84
C GLU A 82 -6.80 19.66 3.61
N LYS A 83 -5.76 18.84 3.72
CA LYS A 83 -4.55 19.07 4.52
C LYS A 83 -3.26 18.85 3.71
N PRO A 84 -3.07 19.55 2.58
CA PRO A 84 -1.93 19.29 1.69
C PRO A 84 -0.57 19.53 2.35
N ASP A 85 -0.46 20.48 3.27
CA ASP A 85 0.75 20.79 4.02
C ASP A 85 1.23 19.59 4.86
N GLU A 86 0.33 18.88 5.56
CA GLU A 86 0.67 17.68 6.32
C GLU A 86 1.26 16.60 5.39
N TYR A 87 0.72 16.43 4.17
CA TYR A 87 1.21 15.47 3.19
C TYR A 87 2.59 15.84 2.64
N TRP A 88 2.85 17.11 2.35
CA TRP A 88 4.17 17.55 1.92
C TRP A 88 5.22 17.36 3.01
N HIS A 89 4.91 17.64 4.26
CA HIS A 89 5.82 17.44 5.38
C HIS A 89 6.03 15.96 5.70
N ASP A 90 4.98 15.22 5.92
CA ASP A 90 5.08 13.85 6.42
C ASP A 90 5.51 12.84 5.33
N ASN A 91 5.19 13.09 4.05
CA ASN A 91 5.63 12.22 2.97
C ASN A 91 6.94 12.69 2.35
N PHE A 92 6.99 13.93 1.83
CA PHE A 92 8.13 14.37 1.02
C PHE A 92 9.33 14.78 1.88
N VAL A 93 9.16 15.65 2.86
CA VAL A 93 10.28 16.13 3.71
C VAL A 93 10.86 14.97 4.52
N THR A 94 10.00 14.10 5.08
CA THR A 94 10.46 12.89 5.80
C THR A 94 11.25 11.95 4.90
N THR A 95 10.82 11.75 3.64
CA THR A 95 11.56 10.88 2.71
C THR A 95 12.88 11.52 2.28
N LEU A 96 12.96 12.85 2.13
CA LEU A 96 14.26 13.51 1.89
C LEU A 96 15.22 13.30 3.05
N ALA A 97 14.76 13.44 4.30
CA ALA A 97 15.58 13.15 5.48
C ALA A 97 16.07 11.69 5.49
N LEU A 98 15.22 10.73 5.10
CA LEU A 98 15.62 9.33 4.93
C LEU A 98 16.72 9.17 3.86
N LEU A 99 16.57 9.76 2.69
CA LEU A 99 17.55 9.67 1.59
C LEU A 99 18.91 10.28 2.01
N ASP A 100 18.90 11.41 2.71
CA ASP A 100 20.11 12.04 3.23
C ASP A 100 20.81 11.16 4.28
N ALA A 101 20.06 10.58 5.21
CA ALA A 101 20.57 9.67 6.23
C ALA A 101 21.10 8.36 5.59
N MET A 102 20.41 7.76 4.63
CA MET A 102 20.89 6.60 3.88
C MET A 102 22.24 6.88 3.22
N ARG A 103 22.38 8.04 2.57
CA ARG A 103 23.64 8.47 1.97
C ARG A 103 24.73 8.66 3.01
N ALA A 104 24.45 9.32 4.12
CA ALA A 104 25.41 9.60 5.19
C ALA A 104 25.97 8.31 5.82
N HIS A 105 25.14 7.30 5.96
CA HIS A 105 25.49 6.02 6.60
C HIS A 105 25.79 4.89 5.60
N GLY A 106 25.88 5.19 4.29
CA GLY A 106 26.29 4.23 3.26
C GLY A 106 25.27 3.13 2.95
N VAL A 107 23.99 3.33 3.28
CA VAL A 107 22.92 2.38 2.93
C VAL A 107 22.43 2.68 1.52
N GLY A 108 22.80 1.84 0.56
CA GLY A 108 22.64 2.09 -0.86
C GLY A 108 21.48 1.37 -1.55
N ASN A 109 20.55 0.72 -0.83
CA ASN A 109 19.43 -0.03 -1.42
C ASN A 109 18.09 0.44 -0.85
N LEU A 110 17.18 0.92 -1.72
CA LEU A 110 15.87 1.45 -1.35
C LEU A 110 14.76 0.79 -2.16
N VAL A 111 13.71 0.33 -1.51
CA VAL A 111 12.40 0.08 -2.15
C VAL A 111 11.38 1.06 -1.59
N PHE A 112 10.74 1.78 -2.48
CA PHE A 112 9.79 2.84 -2.13
C PHE A 112 8.36 2.45 -2.48
N SER A 113 7.47 2.58 -1.51
CA SER A 113 6.02 2.47 -1.65
C SER A 113 5.48 3.71 -2.40
N SER A 114 5.36 3.59 -3.72
CA SER A 114 4.74 4.61 -4.58
C SER A 114 3.27 4.27 -4.85
N THR A 115 2.62 4.94 -5.79
CA THR A 115 1.16 4.84 -6.00
C THR A 115 0.75 5.10 -7.44
N ALA A 116 -0.35 4.47 -7.88
CA ALA A 116 -1.04 4.81 -9.12
C ALA A 116 -1.60 6.25 -9.14
N ALA A 117 -1.80 6.89 -7.99
CA ALA A 117 -2.27 8.27 -7.90
C ALA A 117 -1.31 9.29 -8.57
N THR A 118 -0.07 8.90 -8.87
CA THR A 118 0.88 9.69 -9.68
C THR A 118 0.40 9.94 -11.10
N TYR A 119 -0.43 9.06 -11.67
CA TYR A 119 -0.95 9.18 -13.04
C TYR A 119 -2.15 10.12 -13.15
N GLY A 120 -2.88 10.37 -12.04
CA GLY A 120 -4.08 11.19 -12.03
C GLY A 120 -5.24 10.52 -12.79
N GLU A 121 -5.74 11.20 -13.81
CA GLU A 121 -6.81 10.72 -14.70
C GLU A 121 -6.22 10.28 -16.03
N PRO A 122 -5.87 8.98 -16.21
CA PRO A 122 -5.25 8.49 -17.43
C PRO A 122 -6.23 8.47 -18.60
N GLU A 123 -5.75 8.84 -19.79
CA GLU A 123 -6.54 8.80 -21.04
C GLU A 123 -6.71 7.36 -21.55
N GLN A 124 -5.84 6.45 -21.18
CA GLN A 124 -5.82 5.06 -21.66
C GLN A 124 -5.60 4.07 -20.50
N VAL A 125 -6.16 2.89 -20.66
CA VAL A 125 -5.96 1.74 -19.79
C VAL A 125 -5.68 0.48 -20.65
N PRO A 126 -4.87 -0.48 -20.18
CA PRO A 126 -4.15 -0.50 -18.92
C PRO A 126 -3.01 0.53 -18.86
N ILE A 127 -2.74 1.06 -17.65
CA ILE A 127 -1.73 2.10 -17.41
C ILE A 127 -0.34 1.48 -17.39
N THR A 128 0.56 1.98 -18.24
CA THR A 128 1.98 1.60 -18.29
C THR A 128 2.87 2.65 -17.62
N GLU A 129 4.12 2.30 -17.30
CA GLU A 129 5.04 3.18 -16.57
C GLU A 129 5.56 4.37 -17.38
N ASP A 130 5.47 4.32 -18.69
CA ASP A 130 5.84 5.38 -19.64
C ASP A 130 4.72 6.40 -19.88
N MET A 131 3.51 6.16 -19.37
CA MET A 131 2.41 7.13 -19.47
C MET A 131 2.70 8.40 -18.67
N PRO A 132 2.18 9.56 -19.13
CA PRO A 132 2.33 10.83 -18.43
C PRO A 132 1.82 10.75 -16.98
N THR A 133 2.56 11.38 -16.08
CA THR A 133 2.14 11.54 -14.68
C THR A 133 1.58 12.93 -14.45
N SER A 134 0.35 13.01 -13.96
CA SER A 134 -0.36 14.28 -13.68
C SER A 134 -1.28 14.11 -12.46
N PRO A 135 -0.70 14.05 -11.24
CA PRO A 135 -1.48 13.80 -10.04
C PRO A 135 -2.52 14.88 -9.79
N THR A 136 -3.73 14.50 -9.40
CA THR A 136 -4.87 15.38 -9.14
C THR A 136 -5.03 15.76 -7.66
N ASN A 137 -4.15 15.28 -6.78
CA ASN A 137 -4.20 15.50 -5.34
C ASN A 137 -2.80 15.55 -4.72
N ALA A 138 -2.69 16.09 -3.50
CA ALA A 138 -1.41 16.26 -2.84
C ALA A 138 -0.72 14.94 -2.50
N TYR A 139 -1.46 13.86 -2.19
CA TYR A 139 -0.88 12.55 -1.97
C TYR A 139 -0.13 12.05 -3.21
N GLY A 140 -0.78 12.02 -4.37
CA GLY A 140 -0.12 11.63 -5.63
C GLY A 140 1.04 12.55 -6.00
N ALA A 141 0.90 13.86 -5.78
CA ALA A 141 1.95 14.84 -6.05
C ALA A 141 3.20 14.62 -5.17
N THR A 142 3.02 14.35 -3.86
CA THR A 142 4.15 14.07 -2.97
C THR A 142 4.87 12.77 -3.34
N LYS A 143 4.14 11.71 -3.72
CA LYS A 143 4.75 10.44 -4.16
C LYS A 143 5.51 10.60 -5.48
N LEU A 144 4.99 11.39 -6.43
CA LEU A 144 5.70 11.69 -7.68
C LEU A 144 6.96 12.54 -7.42
N ALA A 145 6.90 13.53 -6.55
CA ALA A 145 8.07 14.33 -6.17
C ALA A 145 9.17 13.47 -5.53
N ILE A 146 8.79 12.46 -4.74
CA ILE A 146 9.72 11.48 -4.17
C ILE A 146 10.34 10.62 -5.27
N ASP A 147 9.58 10.15 -6.27
CA ASP A 147 10.14 9.42 -7.41
C ASP A 147 11.25 10.24 -8.12
N TYR A 148 11.05 11.55 -8.31
CA TYR A 148 12.08 12.45 -8.88
C TYR A 148 13.30 12.61 -7.96
N ALA A 149 13.09 12.74 -6.65
CA ALA A 149 14.19 12.81 -5.68
C ALA A 149 15.03 11.53 -5.71
N ILE A 150 14.40 10.35 -5.64
CA ILE A 150 15.07 9.05 -5.73
C ILE A 150 15.87 8.92 -7.03
N THR A 151 15.29 9.32 -8.17
CA THR A 151 16.01 9.33 -9.47
C THR A 151 17.27 10.20 -9.41
N SER A 152 17.19 11.36 -8.75
CA SER A 152 18.33 12.27 -8.61
C SER A 152 19.43 11.68 -7.73
N TYR A 153 19.04 11.05 -6.60
CA TYR A 153 19.98 10.38 -5.69
C TYR A 153 20.62 9.15 -6.36
N ALA A 154 19.88 8.38 -7.13
CA ALA A 154 20.44 7.26 -7.90
C ALA A 154 21.51 7.73 -8.87
N LYS A 155 21.26 8.76 -9.64
CA LYS A 155 22.20 9.31 -10.63
C LYS A 155 23.44 9.98 -9.99
N ALA A 156 23.23 10.74 -8.91
CA ALA A 156 24.28 11.54 -8.31
C ALA A 156 25.15 10.75 -7.31
N PHE A 157 24.54 9.82 -6.58
CA PHE A 157 25.17 9.17 -5.44
C PHE A 157 25.23 7.63 -5.53
N GLY A 158 24.73 7.06 -6.63
CA GLY A 158 24.78 5.62 -6.85
C GLY A 158 23.72 4.82 -6.08
N LEU A 159 22.66 5.47 -5.57
CA LEU A 159 21.55 4.76 -4.90
C LEU A 159 20.96 3.70 -5.84
N ALA A 160 20.80 2.48 -5.37
CA ALA A 160 20.06 1.42 -6.02
C ALA A 160 18.62 1.49 -5.55
N ALA A 161 17.64 1.79 -6.42
CA ALA A 161 16.29 2.03 -5.97
C ALA A 161 15.23 1.44 -6.88
N THR A 162 14.11 1.04 -6.29
CA THR A 162 12.87 0.70 -7.00
C THR A 162 11.67 1.40 -6.35
N SER A 163 10.87 2.10 -7.15
CA SER A 163 9.55 2.58 -6.79
C SER A 163 8.48 1.62 -7.30
N LEU A 164 7.62 1.16 -6.41
CA LEU A 164 6.50 0.30 -6.76
C LEU A 164 5.20 1.11 -6.71
N ARG A 165 4.60 1.36 -7.88
CA ARG A 165 3.32 2.06 -8.04
C ARG A 165 2.19 1.06 -8.04
N TYR A 166 1.60 0.81 -6.89
CA TYR A 166 0.48 -0.11 -6.82
C TYR A 166 -0.87 0.60 -6.79
N PHE A 167 -1.87 -0.17 -7.20
CA PHE A 167 -3.26 0.23 -7.31
C PHE A 167 -4.01 -0.07 -6.00
N ASN A 168 -5.15 -0.72 -6.02
CA ASN A 168 -5.91 -0.98 -4.81
C ASN A 168 -5.41 -2.24 -4.09
N VAL A 169 -4.66 -2.05 -3.02
CA VAL A 169 -4.19 -3.18 -2.20
C VAL A 169 -5.34 -3.73 -1.37
N ALA A 170 -5.49 -5.05 -1.33
CA ALA A 170 -6.54 -5.71 -0.57
C ALA A 170 -6.13 -7.13 -0.13
N GLY A 171 -6.96 -7.76 0.69
CA GLY A 171 -6.67 -9.07 1.25
C GLY A 171 -6.00 -9.02 2.61
N ALA A 172 -5.51 -10.15 3.06
CA ALA A 172 -4.78 -10.31 4.31
C ALA A 172 -3.76 -11.45 4.20
N TYR A 173 -2.82 -11.52 5.15
CA TYR A 173 -1.85 -12.58 5.24
C TYR A 173 -1.80 -13.14 6.68
N GLY A 174 -2.34 -14.32 6.86
CA GLY A 174 -2.43 -14.94 8.19
C GLY A 174 -3.20 -14.07 9.18
N GLN A 175 -2.52 -13.60 10.20
CA GLN A 175 -3.08 -12.75 11.26
C GLN A 175 -2.87 -11.25 11.03
N VAL A 176 -2.36 -10.85 9.88
CA VAL A 176 -2.13 -9.44 9.52
C VAL A 176 -2.93 -9.04 8.30
N GLY A 177 -3.55 -7.86 8.37
CA GLY A 177 -4.41 -7.32 7.34
C GLY A 177 -4.74 -5.87 7.60
N GLU A 178 -5.64 -5.31 6.82
CA GLU A 178 -6.02 -3.92 6.96
C GLU A 178 -6.87 -3.69 8.21
N ASN A 179 -6.34 -2.89 9.13
CA ASN A 179 -7.00 -2.51 10.37
C ASN A 179 -6.67 -1.06 10.69
N ARG A 180 -7.53 -0.14 10.25
CA ARG A 180 -7.38 1.30 10.43
C ARG A 180 -8.50 1.84 11.31
N GLU A 181 -8.19 2.86 12.11
CA GLU A 181 -9.19 3.57 12.89
C GLU A 181 -10.20 4.28 11.97
N VAL A 182 -9.70 4.97 10.95
CA VAL A 182 -10.50 5.61 9.90
C VAL A 182 -10.35 4.82 8.61
N GLU A 183 -11.36 4.00 8.28
CA GLU A 183 -11.35 3.18 7.07
C GLU A 183 -12.00 3.90 5.90
N THR A 184 -11.37 3.82 4.73
CA THR A 184 -11.86 4.45 3.48
C THR A 184 -11.83 3.52 2.27
N HIS A 185 -11.20 2.35 2.38
CA HIS A 185 -11.10 1.39 1.29
C HIS A 185 -12.36 0.54 1.14
N LEU A 186 -12.74 0.26 -0.12
CA LEU A 186 -14.02 -0.36 -0.43
C LEU A 186 -14.23 -1.72 0.24
N ILE A 187 -13.28 -2.66 0.07
CA ILE A 187 -13.45 -4.03 0.60
C ILE A 187 -13.62 -4.03 2.12
N PRO A 188 -12.76 -3.39 2.94
CA PRO A 188 -12.98 -3.30 4.37
C PRO A 188 -14.31 -2.65 4.74
N LEU A 189 -14.74 -1.57 4.07
CA LEU A 189 -16.03 -0.92 4.32
C LEU A 189 -17.21 -1.85 4.03
N VAL A 190 -17.16 -2.64 2.96
CA VAL A 190 -18.18 -3.64 2.62
C VAL A 190 -18.23 -4.75 3.66
N LEU A 191 -17.05 -5.21 4.15
CA LEU A 191 -16.95 -6.22 5.20
C LEU A 191 -17.45 -5.71 6.56
N GLN A 192 -17.28 -4.41 6.88
CA GLN A 192 -17.90 -3.79 8.06
C GLN A 192 -19.44 -3.83 8.00
N VAL A 193 -20.04 -3.73 6.80
CA VAL A 193 -21.50 -3.91 6.65
C VAL A 193 -21.89 -5.36 6.95
N ALA A 194 -21.14 -6.33 6.46
CA ALA A 194 -21.38 -7.75 6.74
C ALA A 194 -21.26 -8.08 8.25
N LEU A 195 -20.38 -7.40 9.00
CA LEU A 195 -20.26 -7.54 10.46
C LEU A 195 -21.33 -6.76 11.25
N GLY A 196 -22.19 -5.97 10.58
CA GLY A 196 -23.18 -5.12 11.25
C GLY A 196 -22.60 -3.86 11.91
N HIS A 197 -21.36 -3.49 11.60
CA HIS A 197 -20.75 -2.25 12.09
C HIS A 197 -21.18 -1.03 11.26
N ARG A 198 -21.81 -1.25 10.10
CA ARG A 198 -22.39 -0.27 9.21
C ARG A 198 -23.74 -0.78 8.68
N ASP A 199 -24.68 0.12 8.47
CA ASP A 199 -26.01 -0.23 7.96
C ASP A 199 -25.96 -0.59 6.47
N LYS A 200 -25.13 0.11 5.69
CA LYS A 200 -25.04 -0.02 4.23
C LYS A 200 -23.72 0.46 3.68
N ILE A 201 -23.39 0.05 2.43
CA ILE A 201 -22.31 0.60 1.63
C ILE A 201 -22.84 1.61 0.61
N MET A 202 -22.08 2.69 0.37
CA MET A 202 -22.43 3.70 -0.64
C MET A 202 -21.70 3.42 -1.95
N ILE A 203 -22.43 3.45 -3.06
CA ILE A 203 -21.92 3.38 -4.45
C ILE A 203 -21.88 4.79 -5.00
N PHE A 204 -20.69 5.37 -5.21
CA PHE A 204 -20.50 6.74 -5.65
C PHE A 204 -20.60 6.86 -7.18
N GLY A 205 -21.83 7.04 -7.68
CA GLY A 205 -22.21 7.08 -9.08
C GLY A 205 -22.52 5.71 -9.66
N ASP A 206 -23.59 5.64 -10.44
CA ASP A 206 -24.03 4.46 -11.21
C ASP A 206 -24.25 4.77 -12.70
N ASP A 207 -23.73 5.92 -13.13
CA ASP A 207 -23.83 6.47 -14.48
C ASP A 207 -22.46 6.62 -15.16
N TRP A 208 -21.40 5.94 -14.63
CA TRP A 208 -20.06 5.94 -15.22
C TRP A 208 -20.06 5.22 -16.58
N PRO A 209 -19.16 5.60 -17.54
CA PRO A 209 -19.00 4.92 -18.82
C PRO A 209 -18.28 3.56 -18.66
N THR A 210 -18.87 2.68 -17.85
CA THR A 210 -18.38 1.31 -17.54
C THR A 210 -19.50 0.31 -17.81
N HIS A 211 -19.19 -0.98 -17.78
CA HIS A 211 -20.14 -2.04 -18.15
C HIS A 211 -21.40 -2.11 -17.26
N ASP A 212 -21.32 -1.66 -16.00
CA ASP A 212 -22.43 -1.68 -15.04
C ASP A 212 -22.75 -0.31 -14.43
N GLY A 213 -22.12 0.74 -14.95
CA GLY A 213 -22.29 2.12 -14.51
C GLY A 213 -21.49 2.49 -13.25
N THR A 214 -20.74 1.57 -12.63
CA THR A 214 -19.95 1.87 -11.45
C THR A 214 -18.43 1.89 -11.76
N PRO A 215 -17.60 2.63 -10.97
CA PRO A 215 -16.17 2.74 -11.24
C PRO A 215 -15.47 1.39 -11.21
N VAL A 216 -14.47 1.22 -12.06
CA VAL A 216 -13.64 0.01 -12.16
C VAL A 216 -12.27 0.26 -11.55
N ARG A 217 -11.80 -0.64 -10.69
CA ARG A 217 -10.50 -0.57 -10.02
C ARG A 217 -9.77 -1.90 -10.13
N ASP A 218 -8.46 -1.81 -10.20
CA ASP A 218 -7.55 -2.95 -10.17
C ASP A 218 -7.18 -3.26 -8.72
N TYR A 219 -7.35 -4.52 -8.31
CA TYR A 219 -7.05 -4.99 -6.97
C TYR A 219 -5.84 -5.91 -6.99
N ILE A 220 -4.89 -5.64 -6.11
CA ILE A 220 -3.71 -6.48 -5.88
C ILE A 220 -3.78 -7.11 -4.51
N HIS A 221 -3.56 -8.42 -4.44
CA HIS A 221 -3.49 -9.10 -3.16
C HIS A 221 -2.23 -8.67 -2.40
N ILE A 222 -2.38 -8.35 -1.10
CA ILE A 222 -1.30 -7.85 -0.24
C ILE A 222 -0.08 -8.79 -0.20
N ARG A 223 -0.27 -10.12 -0.28
CA ARG A 223 0.84 -11.08 -0.30
C ARG A 223 1.62 -11.01 -1.61
N ASP A 224 0.94 -10.93 -2.75
CA ASP A 224 1.62 -10.81 -4.05
C ASP A 224 2.35 -9.47 -4.17
N LEU A 225 1.82 -8.42 -3.53
CA LEU A 225 2.51 -7.14 -3.40
C LEU A 225 3.78 -7.26 -2.54
N ALA A 226 3.73 -7.98 -1.42
CA ALA A 226 4.90 -8.21 -0.57
C ALA A 226 6.00 -8.99 -1.32
N ASP A 227 5.63 -9.98 -2.13
CA ASP A 227 6.56 -10.72 -2.99
C ASP A 227 7.25 -9.79 -4.01
N ALA A 228 6.53 -8.83 -4.60
CA ALA A 228 7.12 -7.83 -5.49
C ALA A 228 8.14 -6.93 -4.78
N HIS A 229 7.88 -6.53 -3.53
CA HIS A 229 8.83 -5.76 -2.74
C HIS A 229 10.11 -6.54 -2.42
N LEU A 230 9.99 -7.83 -2.09
CA LEU A 230 11.13 -8.71 -1.85
C LEU A 230 11.99 -8.84 -3.12
N LEU A 231 11.39 -9.15 -4.25
CA LEU A 231 12.08 -9.24 -5.54
C LEU A 231 12.77 -7.91 -5.93
N ALA A 232 12.11 -6.78 -5.69
CA ALA A 232 12.69 -5.47 -5.95
C ALA A 232 13.92 -5.22 -5.07
N MET A 233 13.84 -5.52 -3.77
CA MET A 233 14.95 -5.38 -2.82
C MET A 233 16.17 -6.22 -3.22
N GLU A 234 15.94 -7.46 -3.64
CA GLU A 234 17.01 -8.40 -4.00
C GLU A 234 17.64 -8.12 -5.37
N SER A 235 16.93 -7.43 -6.27
CA SER A 235 17.36 -7.18 -7.65
C SER A 235 17.80 -5.74 -7.93
N ASN A 236 17.82 -4.84 -6.94
CA ASN A 236 18.25 -3.47 -7.12
C ASN A 236 19.74 -3.38 -7.53
N SER A 237 20.04 -2.45 -8.43
CA SER A 237 21.40 -2.24 -8.96
C SER A 237 21.87 -0.79 -8.71
N PRO A 238 23.11 -0.58 -8.28
CA PRO A 238 23.65 0.75 -7.99
C PRO A 238 23.51 1.74 -9.15
N GLY A 239 23.13 2.97 -8.83
CA GLY A 239 22.95 4.05 -9.80
C GLY A 239 21.68 3.95 -10.65
N GLN A 240 20.81 2.99 -10.39
CA GLN A 240 19.55 2.80 -11.11
C GLN A 240 18.34 3.07 -10.21
N HIS A 241 17.37 3.78 -10.74
CA HIS A 241 16.03 3.87 -10.18
C HIS A 241 15.04 3.26 -11.16
N ARG A 242 14.44 2.14 -10.78
CA ARG A 242 13.41 1.45 -11.57
C ARG A 242 12.03 1.76 -11.02
N ILE A 243 11.05 1.86 -11.90
CA ILE A 243 9.64 2.09 -11.54
C ILE A 243 8.82 0.95 -12.14
N PHE A 244 7.93 0.35 -11.33
CA PHE A 244 7.03 -0.71 -11.75
C PHE A 244 5.62 -0.46 -11.27
N ASN A 245 4.66 -0.67 -12.16
CA ASN A 245 3.25 -0.75 -11.83
C ASN A 245 2.89 -2.14 -11.32
N LEU A 246 2.09 -2.20 -10.26
CA LEU A 246 1.64 -3.45 -9.68
C LEU A 246 0.12 -3.46 -9.52
N GLY A 247 -0.52 -4.35 -10.25
CA GLY A 247 -1.95 -4.65 -10.20
C GLY A 247 -2.19 -6.06 -10.72
N SER A 248 -3.41 -6.54 -10.65
CA SER A 248 -3.77 -7.84 -11.24
C SER A 248 -3.84 -7.78 -12.78
N GLY A 249 -4.09 -6.58 -13.32
CA GLY A 249 -4.41 -6.37 -14.73
C GLY A 249 -5.88 -6.60 -15.07
N ASP A 250 -6.65 -7.15 -14.12
CA ASP A 250 -8.10 -7.33 -14.20
C ASP A 250 -8.79 -6.20 -13.44
N GLY A 251 -9.75 -5.54 -14.06
CA GLY A 251 -10.53 -4.50 -13.40
C GLY A 251 -11.82 -5.06 -12.84
N TYR A 252 -12.17 -4.69 -11.60
CA TYR A 252 -13.45 -5.04 -10.99
C TYR A 252 -14.25 -3.79 -10.67
N SER A 253 -15.54 -3.79 -11.03
CA SER A 253 -16.43 -2.69 -10.70
C SER A 253 -16.81 -2.71 -9.21
N VAL A 254 -17.27 -1.58 -8.70
CA VAL A 254 -17.77 -1.49 -7.31
C VAL A 254 -18.90 -2.50 -7.05
N ARG A 255 -19.81 -2.71 -8.02
CA ARG A 255 -20.90 -3.71 -7.89
C ARG A 255 -20.33 -5.12 -7.82
N GLN A 256 -19.39 -5.47 -8.69
CA GLN A 256 -18.75 -6.79 -8.66
C GLN A 256 -18.07 -7.06 -7.32
N VAL A 257 -17.38 -6.07 -6.75
CA VAL A 257 -16.77 -6.22 -5.41
C VAL A 257 -17.82 -6.49 -4.34
N ILE A 258 -18.92 -5.74 -4.34
CA ILE A 258 -20.03 -5.93 -3.38
C ILE A 258 -20.64 -7.33 -3.54
N ASP A 259 -20.87 -7.77 -4.77
CA ASP A 259 -21.46 -9.08 -5.04
C ASP A 259 -20.56 -10.23 -4.59
N VAL A 260 -19.26 -10.17 -4.87
CA VAL A 260 -18.29 -11.15 -4.37
C VAL A 260 -18.25 -11.15 -2.83
N CYS A 261 -18.32 -9.97 -2.19
CA CYS A 261 -18.40 -9.89 -0.73
C CYS A 261 -19.68 -10.55 -0.19
N ARG A 262 -20.83 -10.36 -0.83
CA ARG A 262 -22.09 -11.06 -0.48
C ARG A 262 -21.95 -12.57 -0.55
N GLU A 263 -21.36 -13.07 -1.64
CA GLU A 263 -21.13 -14.51 -1.83
C GLU A 263 -20.18 -15.10 -0.81
N VAL A 264 -19.06 -14.41 -0.52
CA VAL A 264 -18.04 -14.90 0.41
C VAL A 264 -18.51 -14.85 1.87
N THR A 265 -19.21 -13.77 2.25
CA THR A 265 -19.65 -13.57 3.63
C THR A 265 -20.95 -14.28 3.96
N GLY A 266 -21.81 -14.52 2.95
CA GLY A 266 -23.18 -15.03 3.14
C GLY A 266 -24.14 -13.96 3.68
N HIS A 267 -23.74 -12.68 3.70
CA HIS A 267 -24.56 -11.56 4.21
C HIS A 267 -25.17 -10.73 3.05
N PRO A 268 -26.36 -10.15 3.22
CA PRO A 268 -27.05 -9.43 2.15
C PRO A 268 -26.37 -8.13 1.72
N ILE A 269 -25.58 -7.50 2.58
CA ILE A 269 -24.83 -6.25 2.38
C ILE A 269 -25.66 -5.21 1.60
N PRO A 270 -26.54 -4.43 2.29
CA PRO A 270 -27.30 -3.36 1.66
C PRO A 270 -26.39 -2.32 1.00
N ALA A 271 -26.76 -1.87 -0.20
CA ALA A 271 -26.02 -0.86 -0.95
C ALA A 271 -26.95 0.24 -1.44
N GLU A 272 -26.48 1.49 -1.45
CA GLU A 272 -27.24 2.66 -1.90
C GLU A 272 -26.37 3.53 -2.82
N VAL A 273 -26.97 4.06 -3.88
CA VAL A 273 -26.27 4.96 -4.82
C VAL A 273 -26.22 6.37 -4.25
N ALA A 274 -25.03 6.98 -4.35
CA ALA A 274 -24.77 8.38 -4.03
C ALA A 274 -24.18 9.12 -5.23
N PRO A 275 -24.16 10.45 -5.26
CA PRO A 275 -23.50 11.21 -6.31
C PRO A 275 -22.04 10.81 -6.49
N ARG A 276 -21.49 10.95 -7.70
CA ARG A 276 -20.07 10.72 -7.99
C ARG A 276 -19.18 11.55 -7.08
N ARG A 277 -18.04 11.00 -6.68
CA ARG A 277 -16.98 11.76 -6.05
C ARG A 277 -16.25 12.61 -7.10
N ALA A 278 -15.98 13.84 -6.80
CA ALA A 278 -15.18 14.71 -7.66
C ALA A 278 -13.74 14.17 -7.78
N GLY A 279 -13.19 14.13 -9.00
CA GLY A 279 -11.82 13.68 -9.26
C GLY A 279 -11.62 12.15 -9.27
N ASP A 280 -12.68 11.35 -9.13
CA ASP A 280 -12.57 9.90 -9.33
C ASP A 280 -12.57 9.56 -10.82
N PRO A 281 -11.61 8.77 -11.35
CA PRO A 281 -11.66 8.29 -12.72
C PRO A 281 -12.63 7.10 -12.86
N ALA A 282 -13.20 6.94 -14.07
CA ALA A 282 -14.10 5.81 -14.37
C ALA A 282 -13.39 4.45 -14.26
N VAL A 283 -12.16 4.35 -14.76
CA VAL A 283 -11.40 3.09 -14.84
C VAL A 283 -9.94 3.34 -14.46
N LEU A 284 -9.42 2.52 -13.56
CA LEU A 284 -7.99 2.45 -13.22
C LEU A 284 -7.54 0.99 -13.22
N ILE A 285 -6.76 0.61 -14.23
CA ILE A 285 -6.22 -0.75 -14.41
C ILE A 285 -4.73 -0.64 -14.74
N ALA A 286 -3.89 -1.42 -14.07
CA ALA A 286 -2.46 -1.47 -14.29
C ALA A 286 -2.08 -2.36 -15.47
N SER A 287 -1.01 -2.00 -16.17
CA SER A 287 -0.16 -2.98 -16.84
C SER A 287 0.97 -3.36 -15.89
N SER A 288 1.07 -4.62 -15.53
CA SER A 288 2.18 -5.14 -14.70
C SER A 288 3.19 -5.94 -15.51
N GLU A 289 3.15 -5.83 -16.83
CA GLU A 289 4.00 -6.61 -17.74
C GLU A 289 5.51 -6.33 -17.52
N LYS A 290 5.87 -5.08 -17.24
CA LYS A 290 7.25 -4.71 -16.92
C LYS A 290 7.75 -5.39 -15.64
N ALA A 291 6.93 -5.42 -14.59
CA ALA A 291 7.27 -6.10 -13.34
C ALA A 291 7.42 -7.62 -13.55
N LYS A 292 6.55 -8.25 -14.33
CA LYS A 292 6.67 -9.67 -14.69
C LYS A 292 7.96 -9.97 -15.45
N GLN A 293 8.32 -9.15 -16.42
CA GLN A 293 9.49 -9.37 -17.28
C GLN A 293 10.81 -9.05 -16.58
N GLU A 294 10.90 -7.94 -15.86
CA GLU A 294 12.17 -7.43 -15.31
C GLU A 294 12.42 -7.84 -13.86
N LEU A 295 11.37 -8.02 -13.03
CA LEU A 295 11.51 -8.52 -11.66
C LEU A 295 11.25 -10.02 -11.56
N GLY A 296 10.69 -10.67 -12.58
CA GLY A 296 10.21 -12.04 -12.48
C GLY A 296 8.99 -12.18 -11.57
N TRP A 297 8.25 -11.08 -11.33
CA TRP A 297 7.09 -11.08 -10.46
C TRP A 297 5.96 -11.92 -11.07
N ASN A 298 5.48 -12.90 -10.31
CA ASN A 298 4.43 -13.81 -10.74
C ASN A 298 3.32 -13.85 -9.68
N PRO A 299 2.33 -12.93 -9.73
CA PRO A 299 1.23 -12.91 -8.77
C PRO A 299 0.38 -14.19 -8.90
N THR A 300 0.03 -14.77 -7.76
CA THR A 300 -0.71 -16.04 -7.69
C THR A 300 -2.10 -15.91 -7.09
N ARG A 301 -2.43 -14.74 -6.50
CA ARG A 301 -3.71 -14.43 -5.84
C ARG A 301 -4.44 -13.31 -6.58
N THR A 302 -4.66 -13.47 -7.88
CA THR A 302 -5.24 -12.42 -8.74
C THR A 302 -6.77 -12.41 -8.72
N ASP A 303 -7.40 -13.50 -8.26
CA ASP A 303 -8.86 -13.63 -8.21
C ASP A 303 -9.46 -12.81 -7.05
N LEU A 304 -10.46 -11.98 -7.36
CA LEU A 304 -11.14 -11.13 -6.37
C LEU A 304 -11.76 -11.93 -5.22
N ARG A 305 -12.28 -13.13 -5.49
CA ARG A 305 -12.86 -14.00 -4.45
C ARG A 305 -11.80 -14.38 -3.41
N THR A 306 -10.61 -14.77 -3.83
CA THR A 306 -9.48 -15.09 -2.95
C THR A 306 -9.10 -13.87 -2.11
N ILE A 307 -8.98 -12.70 -2.72
CA ILE A 307 -8.69 -11.44 -2.03
C ILE A 307 -9.72 -11.16 -0.93
N VAL A 308 -11.00 -11.28 -1.25
CA VAL A 308 -12.10 -11.03 -0.31
C VAL A 308 -12.18 -12.11 0.78
N GLN A 309 -11.91 -13.38 0.46
CA GLN A 309 -11.86 -14.47 1.44
C GLN A 309 -10.80 -14.24 2.53
N ASP A 310 -9.59 -13.86 2.13
CA ASP A 310 -8.50 -13.60 3.06
C ASP A 310 -8.80 -12.35 3.91
N ALA A 311 -9.30 -11.27 3.30
CA ALA A 311 -9.76 -10.08 4.02
C ALA A 311 -10.88 -10.41 5.03
N TRP A 312 -11.86 -11.23 4.63
CA TRP A 312 -12.97 -11.63 5.50
C TRP A 312 -12.52 -12.49 6.67
N ALA A 313 -11.63 -13.45 6.43
CA ALA A 313 -11.08 -14.29 7.49
C ALA A 313 -10.36 -13.44 8.55
N PHE A 314 -9.56 -12.48 8.15
CA PHE A 314 -8.87 -11.55 9.03
C PHE A 314 -9.85 -10.67 9.82
N THR A 315 -10.83 -10.05 9.11
CA THR A 315 -11.78 -9.11 9.72
C THR A 315 -12.66 -9.79 10.78
N LYS A 316 -13.08 -11.03 10.56
CA LYS A 316 -13.82 -11.82 11.57
C LYS A 316 -13.00 -12.04 12.85
N ASN A 317 -11.74 -12.39 12.70
CA ASN A 317 -10.85 -12.64 13.85
C ASN A 317 -10.66 -11.38 14.71
N LEU A 318 -10.60 -10.19 14.08
CA LEU A 318 -10.57 -8.91 14.80
C LEU A 318 -11.84 -8.70 15.63
N GLY A 319 -13.01 -8.98 15.05
CA GLY A 319 -14.31 -8.88 15.74
C GLY A 319 -14.41 -9.79 16.95
N ASP A 320 -13.98 -11.04 16.80
CA ASP A 320 -14.00 -12.04 17.88
C ASP A 320 -13.03 -11.69 19.03
N ALA A 321 -11.86 -11.16 18.71
CA ALA A 321 -10.88 -10.71 19.71
C ALA A 321 -11.42 -9.53 20.54
N ALA A 322 -12.08 -8.56 19.90
CA ALA A 322 -12.70 -7.42 20.58
C ALA A 322 -13.85 -7.85 21.50
N HIS A 323 -14.68 -8.82 21.08
CA HIS A 323 -15.77 -9.38 21.90
C HIS A 323 -15.23 -10.20 23.09
N SER A 324 -14.15 -10.93 22.93
CA SER A 324 -13.52 -11.70 24.01
C SER A 324 -12.92 -10.79 25.08
N ALA A 325 -12.27 -9.70 24.66
CA ALA A 325 -11.70 -8.70 25.60
C ALA A 325 -12.78 -7.94 26.40
N SER A 326 -13.98 -7.74 25.83
CA SER A 326 -15.11 -7.08 26.53
C SER A 326 -15.83 -7.97 27.55
N ARG A 327 -15.69 -9.31 27.46
CA ARG A 327 -16.30 -10.29 28.40
C ARG A 327 -15.43 -10.59 29.62
N VAL A 328 -14.18 -10.14 29.62
CA VAL A 328 -13.21 -10.37 30.71
C VAL A 328 -13.09 -9.13 31.64
N ARG A 329 -13.82 -8.08 31.32
CA ARG A 329 -14.01 -6.90 32.21
C ARG A 329 -15.42 -6.94 32.76
#